data_20223b3d22c36b02e75262c9fa3aa5db
#
_entry.id   20223b3d22c36b02e75262c9fa3aa5db
#
_cell.length_a   1.000
_cell.length_b   1.000
_cell.length_c   1.000
_cell.angle_alpha   90.00
_cell.angle_beta   90.00
_cell.angle_gamma   90.00
#
_symmetry.space_group_name_H-M   'P 1'
#
loop_
_entity.id
_entity.type
_entity.pdbx_description
1 polymer ?
#
loop_
_entity_poly.entity_id
_entity_poly.type
_entity_poly.pdbx_seq_one_letter_code
_entity_poly.pdbx_strand_id
1 'polypeptide(L)'
;MRSGRGLEEAVRSFRVATWLGWQIESNWADPFVFAIYSLVKPLAGALILVFMYAVIAKGGLASPLFPGVFVGNAVFIYVPAVLAGISWTIIDDREHYGMLKYVYTAPVSVFAYLVGRGVAKAAVATVAVVITLLLGAFALRVPIGLGVLDGPLAAGALVCGCVMLAFFGILLGGVTLVTARHNYGVGEAVAGGLYLLCGVVFPLDTLPSWLGIVGRAIPITYWIEAFRRALLGTRTPAFEGLSNGVLLAVIVGSTIVLAGLAVVVFRIAERRARARGLLDMQTMY
;
A
#
# COMPACT_ATOMS: atom_id res chain seq x y z
N MET A 1 34.58 -8.98 9.04
CA MET A 1 34.59 -8.68 7.59
C MET A 1 33.43 -9.26 6.76
N ARG A 2 32.66 -10.27 7.20
CA ARG A 2 31.47 -10.80 6.48
C ARG A 2 30.22 -9.88 6.56
N SER A 3 30.07 -9.09 7.61
CA SER A 3 28.89 -8.24 7.83
C SER A 3 28.80 -7.04 6.85
N GLY A 4 29.91 -6.44 6.46
CA GLY A 4 29.92 -5.29 5.55
C GLY A 4 29.51 -5.65 4.12
N ARG A 5 29.96 -6.79 3.62
CA ARG A 5 29.61 -7.26 2.26
C ARG A 5 28.10 -7.53 2.10
N GLY A 6 27.46 -8.09 3.13
CA GLY A 6 26.02 -8.35 3.10
C GLY A 6 25.16 -7.05 3.07
N LEU A 7 25.60 -5.98 3.73
CA LEU A 7 24.92 -4.69 3.68
C LEU A 7 25.10 -4.02 2.32
N GLU A 8 26.30 -4.03 1.76
CA GLU A 8 26.55 -3.47 0.43
C GLU A 8 25.77 -4.21 -0.65
N GLU A 9 25.70 -5.55 -0.57
CA GLU A 9 24.87 -6.36 -1.47
C GLU A 9 23.38 -6.04 -1.34
N ALA A 10 22.87 -5.86 -0.12
CA ALA A 10 21.48 -5.50 0.12
C ALA A 10 21.16 -4.11 -0.43
N VAL A 11 22.03 -3.11 -0.21
CA VAL A 11 21.85 -1.74 -0.73
C VAL A 11 21.90 -1.73 -2.26
N ARG A 12 22.84 -2.47 -2.86
CA ARG A 12 22.93 -2.59 -4.31
C ARG A 12 21.67 -3.26 -4.88
N SER A 13 21.23 -4.37 -4.27
CA SER A 13 20.02 -5.09 -4.66
C SER A 13 18.79 -4.19 -4.59
N PHE A 14 18.63 -3.44 -3.51
CA PHE A 14 17.55 -2.48 -3.32
C PHE A 14 17.54 -1.41 -4.41
N ARG A 15 18.70 -0.76 -4.66
CA ARG A 15 18.81 0.31 -5.65
C ARG A 15 18.50 -0.17 -7.06
N VAL A 16 19.07 -1.31 -7.45
CA VAL A 16 18.83 -1.92 -8.77
C VAL A 16 17.36 -2.35 -8.91
N ALA A 17 16.79 -2.95 -7.87
CA ALA A 17 15.39 -3.37 -7.88
C ALA A 17 14.41 -2.20 -7.93
N THR A 18 14.72 -1.09 -7.24
CA THR A 18 13.91 0.14 -7.31
C THR A 18 13.92 0.71 -8.73
N TRP A 19 15.11 0.77 -9.34
CA TRP A 19 15.23 1.25 -10.73
C TRP A 19 14.53 0.31 -11.72
N LEU A 20 14.72 -1.00 -11.58
CA LEU A 20 14.04 -2.00 -12.41
C LEU A 20 12.51 -1.90 -12.24
N GLY A 21 12.05 -1.79 -11.00
CA GLY A 21 10.64 -1.62 -10.69
C GLY A 21 10.06 -0.38 -11.36
N TRP A 22 10.77 0.75 -11.28
CA TRP A 22 10.37 1.97 -11.96
C TRP A 22 10.29 1.77 -13.48
N GLN A 23 11.29 1.13 -14.10
CA GLN A 23 11.29 0.85 -15.54
C GLN A 23 10.11 -0.05 -15.95
N ILE A 24 9.81 -1.09 -15.18
CA ILE A 24 8.68 -1.98 -15.46
C ILE A 24 7.35 -1.23 -15.33
N GLU A 25 7.19 -0.40 -14.30
CA GLU A 25 5.94 0.35 -14.09
C GLU A 25 5.77 1.51 -15.09
N SER A 26 6.87 2.17 -15.52
CA SER A 26 6.82 3.39 -16.35
C SER A 26 7.13 3.16 -17.82
N ASN A 27 7.76 2.03 -18.18
CA ASN A 27 8.23 1.79 -19.55
C ASN A 27 7.15 1.11 -20.41
N TRP A 28 5.97 1.67 -20.40
CA TRP A 28 4.95 1.32 -21.36
C TRP A 28 5.34 1.90 -22.72
N ALA A 29 4.91 1.25 -23.80
CA ALA A 29 5.27 1.64 -25.17
C ALA A 29 4.93 3.10 -25.50
N ASP A 30 3.99 3.71 -24.76
CA ASP A 30 3.58 5.11 -24.91
C ASP A 30 3.41 5.76 -23.52
N PRO A 31 4.15 6.86 -23.22
CA PRO A 31 4.00 7.61 -21.98
C PRO A 31 2.57 8.11 -21.71
N PHE A 32 1.82 8.41 -22.78
CA PHE A 32 0.44 8.85 -22.68
C PHE A 32 -0.48 7.73 -22.18
N VAL A 33 -0.29 6.52 -22.70
CA VAL A 33 -1.04 5.32 -22.26
C VAL A 33 -0.72 5.01 -20.79
N PHE A 34 0.56 5.11 -20.39
CA PHE A 34 0.96 4.96 -18.98
C PHE A 34 0.25 5.98 -18.08
N ALA A 35 0.25 7.26 -18.48
CA ALA A 35 -0.42 8.32 -17.71
C ALA A 35 -1.92 8.03 -17.57
N ILE A 36 -2.61 7.63 -18.65
CA ILE A 36 -4.03 7.28 -18.60
C ILE A 36 -4.27 6.12 -17.62
N TYR A 37 -3.56 5.00 -17.77
CA TYR A 37 -3.80 3.83 -16.91
C TYR A 37 -3.45 4.10 -15.44
N SER A 38 -2.39 4.87 -15.17
CA SER A 38 -1.96 5.19 -13.81
C SER A 38 -2.90 6.17 -13.10
N LEU A 39 -3.65 6.99 -13.85
CA LEU A 39 -4.50 8.03 -13.29
C LEU A 39 -5.99 7.70 -13.37
N VAL A 40 -6.46 7.12 -14.48
CA VAL A 40 -7.90 6.90 -14.70
C VAL A 40 -8.48 5.95 -13.67
N LYS A 41 -7.80 4.85 -13.34
CA LYS A 41 -8.30 3.87 -12.35
C LYS A 41 -8.46 4.48 -10.95
N PRO A 42 -7.45 5.17 -10.36
CA PRO A 42 -7.61 5.84 -9.08
C PRO A 42 -8.64 6.98 -9.10
N LEU A 43 -8.65 7.78 -10.16
CA LEU A 43 -9.61 8.87 -10.31
C LEU A 43 -11.04 8.36 -10.45
N ALA A 44 -11.27 7.29 -11.22
CA ALA A 44 -12.58 6.66 -11.32
C ALA A 44 -13.08 6.18 -9.96
N GLY A 45 -12.21 5.53 -9.16
CA GLY A 45 -12.54 5.13 -7.79
C GLY A 45 -12.91 6.33 -6.89
N ALA A 46 -12.15 7.42 -6.98
CA ALA A 46 -12.46 8.65 -6.25
C ALA A 46 -13.78 9.28 -6.73
N LEU A 47 -14.04 9.32 -8.03
CA LEU A 47 -15.28 9.87 -8.60
C LEU A 47 -16.50 9.03 -8.24
N ILE A 48 -16.40 7.70 -8.20
CA ILE A 48 -17.48 6.83 -7.73
C ILE A 48 -17.89 7.23 -6.31
N LEU A 49 -16.92 7.44 -5.42
CA LEU A 49 -17.17 7.87 -4.06
C LEU A 49 -17.82 9.28 -4.01
N VAL A 50 -17.36 10.20 -4.86
CA VAL A 50 -17.95 11.54 -5.00
C VAL A 50 -19.41 11.45 -5.42
N PHE A 51 -19.72 10.69 -6.45
CA PHE A 51 -21.10 10.50 -6.92
C PHE A 51 -21.97 9.80 -5.88
N MET A 52 -21.42 8.81 -5.19
CA MET A 52 -22.12 8.14 -4.09
C MET A 52 -22.51 9.13 -2.99
N TYR A 53 -21.60 10.01 -2.59
CA TYR A 53 -21.92 11.04 -1.59
C TYR A 53 -22.88 12.09 -2.12
N ALA A 54 -22.75 12.53 -3.38
CA ALA A 54 -23.65 13.52 -3.99
C ALA A 54 -25.10 13.03 -4.05
N VAL A 55 -25.31 11.72 -4.30
CA VAL A 55 -26.64 11.15 -4.52
C VAL A 55 -27.24 10.56 -3.24
N ILE A 56 -26.47 9.87 -2.40
CA ILE A 56 -26.97 9.05 -1.29
C ILE A 56 -26.88 9.78 0.04
N ALA A 57 -25.82 10.57 0.27
CA ALA A 57 -25.61 11.19 1.57
C ALA A 57 -26.53 12.38 1.80
N LYS A 58 -27.19 12.42 2.96
CA LYS A 58 -27.92 13.61 3.41
C LYS A 58 -26.93 14.78 3.55
N GLY A 59 -27.11 15.82 2.73
CA GLY A 59 -26.19 16.96 2.66
C GLY A 59 -25.18 16.87 1.50
N GLY A 60 -25.13 15.78 0.76
CA GLY A 60 -24.29 15.60 -0.42
C GLY A 60 -22.80 15.85 -0.12
N LEU A 61 -22.12 16.57 -0.99
CA LEU A 61 -20.71 16.94 -0.83
C LEU A 61 -20.47 17.98 0.29
N ALA A 62 -21.52 18.64 0.79
CA ALA A 62 -21.43 19.55 1.94
C ALA A 62 -21.43 18.81 3.29
N SER A 63 -21.56 17.48 3.30
CA SER A 63 -21.47 16.68 4.53
C SER A 63 -20.12 16.86 5.21
N PRO A 64 -20.07 17.10 6.53
CA PRO A 64 -18.82 17.25 7.27
C PRO A 64 -17.94 15.98 7.25
N LEU A 65 -18.51 14.83 6.91
CA LEU A 65 -17.78 13.56 6.79
C LEU A 65 -17.07 13.42 5.45
N PHE A 66 -17.54 14.10 4.40
CA PHE A 66 -17.01 13.94 3.05
C PHE A 66 -15.50 14.19 2.92
N PRO A 67 -14.93 15.29 3.48
CA PRO A 67 -13.49 15.53 3.39
C PRO A 67 -12.65 14.40 3.96
N GLY A 68 -13.03 13.86 5.13
CA GLY A 68 -12.33 12.78 5.79
C GLY A 68 -12.38 11.47 5.00
N VAL A 69 -13.53 11.15 4.42
CA VAL A 69 -13.71 9.96 3.57
C VAL A 69 -12.94 10.12 2.27
N PHE A 70 -12.98 11.29 1.65
CA PHE A 70 -12.25 11.57 0.42
C PHE A 70 -10.73 11.44 0.59
N VAL A 71 -10.16 12.05 1.64
CA VAL A 71 -8.73 11.93 1.96
C VAL A 71 -8.37 10.46 2.28
N GLY A 72 -9.21 9.76 3.06
CA GLY A 72 -9.02 8.35 3.34
C GLY A 72 -8.95 7.49 2.08
N ASN A 73 -9.88 7.73 1.14
CA ASN A 73 -9.89 7.04 -0.16
C ASN A 73 -8.67 7.37 -1.02
N ALA A 74 -8.27 8.64 -1.07
CA ALA A 74 -7.08 9.06 -1.82
C ALA A 74 -5.81 8.37 -1.28
N VAL A 75 -5.61 8.35 0.03
CA VAL A 75 -4.46 7.71 0.67
C VAL A 75 -4.53 6.18 0.52
N PHE A 76 -5.72 5.59 0.52
CA PHE A 76 -5.90 4.15 0.35
C PHE A 76 -5.36 3.63 -0.99
N ILE A 77 -5.16 4.48 -2.01
CA ILE A 77 -4.52 4.11 -3.29
C ILE A 77 -3.17 3.40 -3.07
N TYR A 78 -2.43 3.76 -2.02
CA TYR A 78 -1.17 3.08 -1.69
C TYR A 78 -1.35 1.61 -1.29
N VAL A 79 -2.49 1.24 -0.69
CA VAL A 79 -2.70 -0.10 -0.17
C VAL A 79 -2.68 -1.15 -1.28
N PRO A 80 -3.55 -1.12 -2.29
CA PRO A 80 -3.46 -2.07 -3.40
C PRO A 80 -2.15 -1.90 -4.19
N ALA A 81 -1.65 -0.67 -4.38
CA ALA A 81 -0.44 -0.43 -5.16
C ALA A 81 0.80 -1.08 -4.53
N VAL A 82 1.02 -0.91 -3.23
CA VAL A 82 2.23 -1.42 -2.55
C VAL A 82 2.01 -2.84 -2.04
N LEU A 83 0.95 -3.06 -1.26
CA LEU A 83 0.68 -4.33 -0.60
C LEU A 83 0.37 -5.45 -1.62
N ALA A 84 -0.68 -5.26 -2.43
CA ALA A 84 -1.02 -6.23 -3.47
C ALA A 84 0.05 -6.24 -4.57
N GLY A 85 0.60 -5.07 -4.92
CA GLY A 85 1.63 -4.93 -5.93
C GLY A 85 2.90 -5.72 -5.66
N ILE A 86 3.38 -5.84 -4.40
CA ILE A 86 4.53 -6.69 -4.04
C ILE A 86 4.17 -8.17 -4.19
N SER A 87 2.96 -8.57 -3.80
CA SER A 87 2.48 -9.94 -4.00
C SER A 87 2.42 -10.29 -5.51
N TRP A 88 1.91 -9.37 -6.32
CA TRP A 88 1.90 -9.49 -7.78
C TRP A 88 3.29 -9.55 -8.40
N THR A 89 4.28 -8.84 -7.86
CA THR A 89 5.66 -8.89 -8.36
C THR A 89 6.20 -10.33 -8.39
N ILE A 90 5.87 -11.15 -7.39
CA ILE A 90 6.32 -12.56 -7.36
C ILE A 90 5.64 -13.39 -8.46
N ILE A 91 4.36 -13.10 -8.73
CA ILE A 91 3.61 -13.77 -9.81
C ILE A 91 4.20 -13.35 -11.17
N ASP A 92 4.36 -12.06 -11.40
CA ASP A 92 4.88 -11.51 -12.65
C ASP A 92 6.30 -12.03 -12.93
N ASP A 93 7.18 -11.99 -11.93
CA ASP A 93 8.56 -12.46 -12.06
C ASP A 93 8.63 -13.97 -12.34
N ARG A 94 7.64 -14.77 -11.87
CA ARG A 94 7.58 -16.21 -12.11
C ARG A 94 6.89 -16.57 -13.42
N GLU A 95 5.67 -16.02 -13.64
CA GLU A 95 4.79 -16.44 -14.72
C GLU A 95 5.02 -15.65 -16.01
N HIS A 96 5.11 -14.31 -15.93
CA HIS A 96 5.21 -13.47 -17.12
C HIS A 96 6.66 -13.29 -17.59
N TYR A 97 7.57 -13.01 -16.67
CA TYR A 97 8.97 -12.72 -17.03
C TYR A 97 9.88 -13.93 -16.95
N GLY A 98 9.49 -15.02 -16.25
CA GLY A 98 10.32 -16.20 -16.03
C GLY A 98 11.64 -15.90 -15.33
N MET A 99 11.73 -14.72 -14.67
CA MET A 99 12.98 -14.20 -14.09
C MET A 99 13.18 -14.57 -12.63
N LEU A 100 12.16 -15.09 -11.96
CA LEU A 100 12.24 -15.39 -10.52
C LEU A 100 13.40 -16.34 -10.19
N LYS A 101 13.64 -17.39 -11.00
CA LYS A 101 14.77 -18.32 -10.86
C LYS A 101 16.12 -17.62 -10.93
N TYR A 102 16.25 -16.60 -11.80
CA TYR A 102 17.50 -15.86 -11.94
C TYR A 102 17.73 -14.93 -10.74
N VAL A 103 16.68 -14.34 -10.16
CA VAL A 103 16.77 -13.57 -8.92
C VAL A 103 17.30 -14.45 -7.77
N TYR A 104 16.86 -15.71 -7.72
CA TYR A 104 17.30 -16.67 -6.68
C TYR A 104 18.69 -17.27 -6.90
N THR A 105 19.22 -17.26 -8.12
CA THR A 105 20.58 -17.74 -8.43
C THR A 105 21.63 -16.63 -8.43
N ALA A 106 21.21 -15.36 -8.57
CA ALA A 106 22.09 -14.21 -8.50
C ALA A 106 22.48 -13.87 -7.04
N PRO A 107 23.62 -13.19 -6.83
CA PRO A 107 24.02 -12.68 -5.51
C PRO A 107 23.18 -11.45 -5.14
N VAL A 108 21.87 -11.63 -4.99
CA VAL A 108 20.87 -10.61 -4.72
C VAL A 108 20.11 -10.94 -3.45
N SER A 109 19.94 -9.96 -2.56
CA SER A 109 19.03 -10.08 -1.44
C SER A 109 17.58 -9.99 -1.92
N VAL A 110 16.85 -11.12 -1.91
CA VAL A 110 15.45 -11.18 -2.35
C VAL A 110 14.56 -10.22 -1.54
N PHE A 111 14.82 -10.07 -0.24
CA PHE A 111 14.13 -9.09 0.60
C PHE A 111 14.35 -7.66 0.11
N ALA A 112 15.61 -7.27 -0.10
CA ALA A 112 15.95 -5.95 -0.59
C ALA A 112 15.38 -5.71 -2.00
N TYR A 113 15.34 -6.75 -2.83
CA TYR A 113 14.70 -6.74 -4.14
C TYR A 113 13.20 -6.43 -4.03
N LEU A 114 12.45 -7.15 -3.21
CA LEU A 114 11.00 -6.94 -3.04
C LEU A 114 10.67 -5.56 -2.44
N VAL A 115 11.47 -5.10 -1.47
CA VAL A 115 11.32 -3.75 -0.90
C VAL A 115 11.59 -2.69 -1.98
N GLY A 116 12.63 -2.86 -2.79
CA GLY A 116 12.93 -1.95 -3.91
C GLY A 116 11.79 -1.86 -4.94
N ARG A 117 11.21 -3.02 -5.31
CA ARG A 117 10.03 -3.07 -6.17
C ARG A 117 8.82 -2.36 -5.53
N GLY A 118 8.63 -2.53 -4.21
CA GLY A 118 7.58 -1.84 -3.44
C GLY A 118 7.76 -0.32 -3.43
N VAL A 119 8.99 0.18 -3.33
CA VAL A 119 9.28 1.63 -3.40
C VAL A 119 8.94 2.20 -4.78
N ALA A 120 9.26 1.50 -5.87
CA ALA A 120 8.86 1.93 -7.20
C ALA A 120 7.33 2.04 -7.34
N LYS A 121 6.60 1.04 -6.85
CA LYS A 121 5.12 1.06 -6.83
C LYS A 121 4.57 2.20 -5.95
N ALA A 122 5.18 2.45 -4.79
CA ALA A 122 4.81 3.58 -3.93
C ALA A 122 5.04 4.92 -4.63
N ALA A 123 6.13 5.08 -5.40
CA ALA A 123 6.41 6.29 -6.15
C ALA A 123 5.33 6.57 -7.22
N VAL A 124 4.93 5.55 -7.98
CA VAL A 124 3.83 5.66 -8.96
C VAL A 124 2.51 5.98 -8.24
N ALA A 125 2.21 5.29 -7.14
CA ALA A 125 1.01 5.55 -6.34
C ALA A 125 1.00 6.98 -5.78
N THR A 126 2.16 7.55 -5.41
CA THR A 126 2.27 8.92 -4.94
C THR A 126 1.76 9.92 -5.97
N VAL A 127 2.09 9.73 -7.24
CA VAL A 127 1.59 10.58 -8.32
C VAL A 127 0.06 10.53 -8.37
N ALA A 128 -0.53 9.33 -8.32
CA ALA A 128 -1.98 9.17 -8.33
C ALA A 128 -2.66 9.79 -7.09
N VAL A 129 -2.07 9.62 -5.91
CA VAL A 129 -2.57 10.21 -4.65
C VAL A 129 -2.54 11.73 -4.72
N VAL A 130 -1.41 12.31 -5.14
CA VAL A 130 -1.26 13.78 -5.26
C VAL A 130 -2.29 14.34 -6.23
N ILE A 131 -2.46 13.74 -7.41
CA ILE A 131 -3.44 14.20 -8.39
C ILE A 131 -4.87 14.08 -7.85
N THR A 132 -5.19 12.98 -7.14
CA THR A 132 -6.50 12.80 -6.51
C THR A 132 -6.74 13.86 -5.43
N LEU A 133 -5.74 14.15 -4.59
CA LEU A 133 -5.85 15.21 -3.56
C LEU A 133 -5.98 16.60 -4.19
N LEU A 134 -5.25 16.90 -5.25
CA LEU A 134 -5.39 18.16 -5.99
C LEU A 134 -6.78 18.30 -6.61
N LEU A 135 -7.32 17.24 -7.22
CA LEU A 135 -8.70 17.24 -7.70
C LEU A 135 -9.69 17.52 -6.56
N GLY A 136 -9.49 16.91 -5.39
CA GLY A 136 -10.28 17.19 -4.19
C GLY A 136 -10.23 18.65 -3.76
N ALA A 137 -9.02 19.20 -3.70
CA ALA A 137 -8.83 20.59 -3.27
C ALA A 137 -9.42 21.61 -4.26
N PHE A 138 -9.15 21.45 -5.55
CA PHE A 138 -9.53 22.45 -6.56
C PHE A 138 -10.95 22.24 -7.11
N ALA A 139 -11.35 21.01 -7.44
CA ALA A 139 -12.65 20.73 -8.06
C ALA A 139 -13.76 20.52 -7.03
N LEU A 140 -13.47 19.82 -5.93
CA LEU A 140 -14.47 19.47 -4.92
C LEU A 140 -14.45 20.37 -3.69
N ARG A 141 -13.52 21.35 -3.65
CA ARG A 141 -13.35 22.30 -2.55
C ARG A 141 -13.17 21.62 -1.18
N VAL A 142 -12.55 20.46 -1.17
CA VAL A 142 -12.14 19.80 0.08
C VAL A 142 -11.16 20.73 0.80
N PRO A 143 -11.33 21.01 2.10
CA PRO A 143 -10.53 22.00 2.83
C PRO A 143 -9.11 21.49 3.12
N ILE A 144 -8.37 21.09 2.09
CA ILE A 144 -6.96 20.75 2.15
C ILE A 144 -6.18 22.04 1.97
N GLY A 145 -5.71 22.63 3.06
CA GLY A 145 -5.03 23.93 3.04
C GLY A 145 -3.61 23.87 3.59
N LEU A 146 -2.69 24.65 3.00
CA LEU A 146 -1.31 24.76 3.49
C LEU A 146 -1.23 25.26 4.94
N GLY A 147 -2.23 26.01 5.41
CA GLY A 147 -2.30 26.51 6.79
C GLY A 147 -2.70 25.45 7.84
N VAL A 148 -3.23 24.30 7.39
CA VAL A 148 -3.64 23.19 8.26
C VAL A 148 -2.68 22.02 8.15
N LEU A 149 -1.83 22.03 7.11
CA LEU A 149 -0.92 20.92 6.79
C LEU A 149 0.13 20.71 7.88
N ASP A 150 0.03 19.59 8.60
CA ASP A 150 1.09 19.08 9.48
C ASP A 150 2.10 18.26 8.64
N GLY A 151 3.07 18.98 8.03
CA GLY A 151 4.07 18.39 7.15
C GLY A 151 4.89 17.27 7.81
N PRO A 152 5.41 17.45 9.03
CA PRO A 152 6.10 16.40 9.78
C PRO A 152 5.26 15.14 9.99
N LEU A 153 3.98 15.29 10.35
CA LEU A 153 3.06 14.15 10.52
C LEU A 153 2.79 13.46 9.19
N ALA A 154 2.54 14.23 8.11
CA ALA A 154 2.32 13.68 6.77
C ALA A 154 3.53 12.90 6.26
N ALA A 155 4.73 13.46 6.39
CA ALA A 155 5.97 12.80 5.97
C ALA A 155 6.27 11.54 6.79
N GLY A 156 6.12 11.62 8.13
CA GLY A 156 6.28 10.48 9.01
C GLY A 156 5.28 9.36 8.69
N ALA A 157 4.01 9.70 8.52
CA ALA A 157 2.97 8.76 8.14
C ALA A 157 3.26 8.13 6.76
N LEU A 158 3.68 8.93 5.77
CA LEU A 158 4.01 8.43 4.43
C LEU A 158 5.13 7.39 4.48
N VAL A 159 6.25 7.74 5.08
CA VAL A 159 7.42 6.85 5.14
C VAL A 159 7.11 5.58 5.95
N CYS A 160 6.62 5.73 7.19
CA CYS A 160 6.33 4.58 8.05
C CYS A 160 5.21 3.70 7.45
N GLY A 161 4.18 4.31 6.89
CA GLY A 161 3.08 3.56 6.29
C GLY A 161 3.48 2.82 5.02
N CYS A 162 4.25 3.42 4.12
CA CYS A 162 4.76 2.72 2.93
C CYS A 162 5.67 1.53 3.32
N VAL A 163 6.50 1.70 4.34
CA VAL A 163 7.33 0.61 4.87
C VAL A 163 6.45 -0.49 5.49
N MET A 164 5.42 -0.12 6.25
CA MET A 164 4.44 -1.06 6.81
C MET A 164 3.73 -1.86 5.72
N LEU A 165 3.23 -1.17 4.67
CA LEU A 165 2.58 -1.81 3.53
C LEU A 165 3.53 -2.72 2.76
N ALA A 166 4.80 -2.34 2.63
CA ALA A 166 5.80 -3.18 1.97
C ALA A 166 6.02 -4.49 2.73
N PHE A 167 6.17 -4.46 4.05
CA PHE A 167 6.31 -5.69 4.84
C PHE A 167 5.03 -6.54 4.83
N PHE A 168 3.87 -5.92 4.84
CA PHE A 168 2.62 -6.65 4.69
C PHE A 168 2.53 -7.30 3.30
N GLY A 169 2.93 -6.58 2.23
CA GLY A 169 3.02 -7.12 0.88
C GLY A 169 4.00 -8.28 0.75
N ILE A 170 5.17 -8.22 1.42
CA ILE A 170 6.14 -9.31 1.47
C ILE A 170 5.56 -10.53 2.20
N LEU A 171 4.80 -10.34 3.27
CA LEU A 171 4.11 -11.40 3.98
C LEU A 171 3.12 -12.13 3.06
N LEU A 172 2.28 -11.39 2.34
CA LEU A 172 1.38 -11.95 1.32
C LEU A 172 2.15 -12.60 0.17
N GLY A 173 3.26 -11.98 -0.27
CA GLY A 173 4.15 -12.53 -1.27
C GLY A 173 4.73 -13.89 -0.87
N GLY A 174 5.01 -14.10 0.42
CA GLY A 174 5.40 -15.40 0.95
C GLY A 174 4.29 -16.46 0.76
N VAL A 175 3.04 -16.09 0.99
CA VAL A 175 1.90 -16.98 0.72
C VAL A 175 1.81 -17.29 -0.78
N THR A 176 1.91 -16.26 -1.62
CA THR A 176 1.88 -16.38 -3.09
C THR A 176 2.99 -17.30 -3.62
N LEU A 177 4.18 -17.27 -3.00
CA LEU A 177 5.31 -18.09 -3.41
C LEU A 177 5.04 -19.60 -3.26
N VAL A 178 4.27 -20.00 -2.24
CA VAL A 178 3.97 -21.40 -1.92
C VAL A 178 2.71 -21.92 -2.63
N THR A 179 1.75 -21.05 -2.91
CA THR A 179 0.42 -21.42 -3.45
C THR A 179 0.33 -21.21 -4.97
N ALA A 180 1.26 -21.78 -5.74
CA ALA A 180 1.47 -21.54 -7.17
C ALA A 180 0.22 -21.60 -8.08
N ARG A 181 -0.79 -22.42 -7.79
CA ARG A 181 -1.91 -22.70 -8.71
C ARG A 181 -3.18 -21.86 -8.52
N HIS A 182 -3.40 -21.19 -7.38
CA HIS A 182 -4.71 -20.61 -7.04
C HIS A 182 -4.62 -19.18 -6.49
N ASN A 183 -3.56 -18.45 -6.81
CA ASN A 183 -3.20 -17.23 -6.06
C ASN A 183 -3.48 -15.91 -6.79
N TYR A 184 -4.21 -15.97 -7.91
CA TYR A 184 -4.62 -14.77 -8.59
C TYR A 184 -5.63 -14.01 -7.71
N GLY A 185 -5.24 -12.84 -7.25
CA GLY A 185 -6.14 -11.92 -6.54
C GLY A 185 -6.11 -11.96 -5.02
N VAL A 186 -5.28 -12.79 -4.36
CA VAL A 186 -5.22 -12.76 -2.87
C VAL A 186 -4.84 -11.38 -2.35
N GLY A 187 -3.85 -10.72 -2.96
CA GLY A 187 -3.46 -9.36 -2.60
C GLY A 187 -4.61 -8.36 -2.78
N GLU A 188 -5.35 -8.47 -3.89
CA GLU A 188 -6.51 -7.61 -4.18
C GLU A 188 -7.67 -7.90 -3.23
N ALA A 189 -7.94 -9.17 -2.91
CA ALA A 189 -8.97 -9.54 -1.96
C ALA A 189 -8.67 -8.99 -0.56
N VAL A 190 -7.41 -9.08 -0.11
CA VAL A 190 -6.97 -8.49 1.15
C VAL A 190 -7.11 -6.97 1.12
N ALA A 191 -6.69 -6.31 0.03
CA ALA A 191 -6.84 -4.86 -0.12
C ALA A 191 -8.33 -4.46 -0.11
N GLY A 192 -9.21 -5.21 -0.78
CA GLY A 192 -10.67 -4.99 -0.74
C GLY A 192 -11.26 -5.13 0.65
N GLY A 193 -10.84 -6.16 1.41
CA GLY A 193 -11.23 -6.32 2.81
C GLY A 193 -10.78 -5.17 3.70
N LEU A 194 -9.53 -4.73 3.53
CA LEU A 194 -8.98 -3.57 4.24
C LEU A 194 -9.70 -2.26 3.88
N TYR A 195 -10.15 -2.09 2.63
CA TYR A 195 -10.92 -0.94 2.19
C TYR A 195 -12.21 -0.76 2.99
N LEU A 196 -12.89 -1.87 3.28
CA LEU A 196 -14.10 -1.87 4.08
C LEU A 196 -13.79 -1.68 5.58
N LEU A 197 -12.79 -2.40 6.11
CA LEU A 197 -12.55 -2.49 7.56
C LEU A 197 -11.76 -1.31 8.13
N CYS A 198 -10.91 -0.65 7.32
CA CYS A 198 -10.07 0.46 7.81
C CYS A 198 -10.77 1.82 7.87
N GLY A 199 -12.09 1.87 7.76
CA GLY A 199 -12.84 3.12 7.90
C GLY A 199 -12.58 4.09 6.73
N VAL A 200 -12.27 3.58 5.54
CA VAL A 200 -12.02 4.41 4.36
C VAL A 200 -13.31 5.04 3.86
N VAL A 201 -14.32 4.20 3.61
CA VAL A 201 -15.62 4.62 3.07
C VAL A 201 -16.61 4.98 4.17
N PHE A 202 -16.63 4.16 5.23
CA PHE A 202 -17.53 4.34 6.36
C PHE A 202 -16.72 4.61 7.63
N PRO A 203 -17.08 5.64 8.42
CA PRO A 203 -16.48 5.80 9.75
C PRO A 203 -16.64 4.53 10.59
N LEU A 204 -15.62 4.17 11.36
CA LEU A 204 -15.64 2.94 12.18
C LEU A 204 -16.82 2.88 13.14
N ASP A 205 -17.31 4.03 13.58
CA ASP A 205 -18.43 4.15 14.53
C ASP A 205 -19.78 3.82 13.88
N THR A 206 -19.86 3.79 12.55
CA THR A 206 -21.07 3.39 11.81
C THR A 206 -21.11 1.88 11.52
N LEU A 207 -20.00 1.18 11.72
CA LEU A 207 -19.90 -0.25 11.52
C LEU A 207 -20.49 -1.02 12.72
N PRO A 208 -21.01 -2.24 12.52
CA PRO A 208 -21.36 -3.13 13.63
C PRO A 208 -20.19 -3.26 14.61
N SER A 209 -20.47 -3.34 15.91
CA SER A 209 -19.46 -3.27 16.99
C SER A 209 -18.29 -4.24 16.80
N TRP A 210 -18.55 -5.46 16.34
CA TRP A 210 -17.51 -6.46 16.08
C TRP A 210 -16.59 -6.09 14.91
N LEU A 211 -17.13 -5.49 13.83
CA LEU A 211 -16.32 -4.96 12.71
C LEU A 211 -15.51 -3.75 13.14
N GLY A 212 -16.08 -2.87 13.95
CA GLY A 212 -15.37 -1.72 14.51
C GLY A 212 -14.18 -2.14 15.38
N ILE A 213 -14.30 -3.22 16.16
CA ILE A 213 -13.17 -3.79 16.93
C ILE A 213 -12.08 -4.30 15.99
N VAL A 214 -12.44 -5.05 14.96
CA VAL A 214 -11.48 -5.54 13.95
C VAL A 214 -10.80 -4.38 13.24
N GLY A 215 -11.55 -3.37 12.82
CA GLY A 215 -10.99 -2.18 12.15
C GLY A 215 -9.99 -1.43 13.03
N ARG A 216 -10.26 -1.30 14.33
CA ARG A 216 -9.33 -0.70 15.31
C ARG A 216 -8.09 -1.54 15.57
N ALA A 217 -8.14 -2.86 15.36
CA ALA A 217 -6.97 -3.73 15.48
C ALA A 217 -6.03 -3.63 14.26
N ILE A 218 -6.50 -3.09 13.13
CA ILE A 218 -5.71 -2.99 11.89
C ILE A 218 -4.86 -1.72 11.89
N PRO A 219 -3.52 -1.81 11.78
CA PRO A 219 -2.64 -0.64 11.82
C PRO A 219 -2.86 0.37 10.69
N ILE A 220 -3.32 -0.08 9.54
CA ILE A 220 -3.62 0.77 8.37
C ILE A 220 -4.69 1.81 8.71
N THR A 221 -5.60 1.51 9.62
CA THR A 221 -6.63 2.44 10.10
C THR A 221 -5.99 3.67 10.77
N TYR A 222 -4.99 3.47 11.62
CA TYR A 222 -4.25 4.56 12.28
C TYR A 222 -3.43 5.37 11.28
N TRP A 223 -2.92 4.72 10.25
CA TRP A 223 -2.18 5.37 9.18
C TRP A 223 -3.07 6.30 8.35
N ILE A 224 -4.28 5.86 7.99
CA ILE A 224 -5.27 6.69 7.30
C ILE A 224 -5.69 7.87 8.17
N GLU A 225 -5.90 7.63 9.48
CA GLU A 225 -6.22 8.69 10.44
C GLU A 225 -5.09 9.72 10.56
N ALA A 226 -3.82 9.29 10.56
CA ALA A 226 -2.69 10.20 10.58
C ALA A 226 -2.69 11.15 9.38
N PHE A 227 -3.01 10.64 8.18
CA PHE A 227 -3.16 11.49 6.99
C PHE A 227 -4.37 12.43 7.05
N ARG A 228 -5.51 11.97 7.57
CA ARG A 228 -6.68 12.85 7.79
C ARG A 228 -6.31 14.02 8.67
N ARG A 229 -5.62 13.77 9.78
CA ARG A 229 -5.15 14.83 10.68
C ARG A 229 -4.13 15.74 10.03
N ALA A 230 -3.16 15.16 9.32
CA ALA A 230 -2.11 15.93 8.67
C ALA A 230 -2.64 16.87 7.58
N LEU A 231 -3.67 16.46 6.83
CA LEU A 231 -4.18 17.21 5.68
C LEU A 231 -5.40 18.08 6.00
N LEU A 232 -6.25 17.68 6.95
CA LEU A 232 -7.51 18.36 7.29
C LEU A 232 -7.50 18.99 8.68
N GLY A 233 -6.54 18.66 9.53
CA GLY A 233 -6.53 19.09 10.94
C GLY A 233 -7.63 18.50 11.80
N THR A 234 -8.50 17.66 11.22
CA THR A 234 -9.67 17.08 11.90
C THR A 234 -9.35 15.71 12.47
N ARG A 235 -9.98 15.37 13.58
CA ARG A 235 -9.89 14.05 14.23
C ARG A 235 -11.18 13.28 14.02
N THR A 236 -11.08 12.01 13.70
CA THR A 236 -12.25 11.13 13.66
C THR A 236 -12.70 10.79 15.08
N PRO A 237 -14.00 10.73 15.39
CA PRO A 237 -14.51 10.43 16.74
C PRO A 237 -13.90 9.15 17.33
N ALA A 238 -13.73 8.11 16.52
CA ALA A 238 -13.13 6.84 16.94
C ALA A 238 -11.71 6.97 17.54
N PHE A 239 -10.97 8.05 17.23
CA PHE A 239 -9.56 8.29 17.61
C PHE A 239 -9.34 9.64 18.28
N GLU A 240 -10.39 10.33 18.72
CA GLU A 240 -10.32 11.68 19.25
C GLU A 240 -9.38 11.80 20.46
N GLY A 241 -9.37 10.77 21.32
CA GLY A 241 -8.51 10.70 22.51
C GLY A 241 -7.03 10.40 22.23
N LEU A 242 -6.65 10.06 20.99
CA LEU A 242 -5.26 9.71 20.67
C LEU A 242 -4.46 10.92 20.20
N SER A 243 -3.26 11.10 20.74
CA SER A 243 -2.32 12.12 20.25
C SER A 243 -1.66 11.67 18.93
N ASN A 244 -1.13 12.64 18.14
CA ASN A 244 -0.41 12.34 16.90
C ASN A 244 0.82 11.47 17.16
N GLY A 245 1.50 11.66 18.29
CA GLY A 245 2.63 10.83 18.71
C GLY A 245 2.25 9.37 18.96
N VAL A 246 1.08 9.13 19.57
CA VAL A 246 0.55 7.76 19.78
C VAL A 246 0.20 7.11 18.45
N LEU A 247 -0.40 7.84 17.50
CA LEU A 247 -0.67 7.32 16.16
C LEU A 247 0.61 6.86 15.46
N LEU A 248 1.64 7.70 15.44
CA LEU A 248 2.93 7.34 14.86
C LEU A 248 3.59 6.17 15.60
N ALA A 249 3.50 6.13 16.91
CA ALA A 249 4.04 5.03 17.70
C ALA A 249 3.34 3.69 17.37
N VAL A 250 2.02 3.69 17.17
CA VAL A 250 1.27 2.50 16.73
C VAL A 250 1.71 2.07 15.33
N ILE A 251 1.86 3.02 14.39
CA ILE A 251 2.31 2.71 13.02
C ILE A 251 3.73 2.13 13.04
N VAL A 252 4.66 2.73 13.76
CA VAL A 252 6.04 2.26 13.88
C VAL A 252 6.11 0.90 14.58
N GLY A 253 5.41 0.75 15.71
CA GLY A 253 5.37 -0.52 16.46
C GLY A 253 4.80 -1.65 15.62
N SER A 254 3.69 -1.41 14.92
CA SER A 254 3.11 -2.40 14.01
C SER A 254 4.01 -2.71 12.80
N THR A 255 4.74 -1.72 12.30
CA THR A 255 5.74 -1.93 11.24
C THR A 255 6.84 -2.88 11.69
N ILE A 256 7.35 -2.72 12.91
CA ILE A 256 8.39 -3.60 13.48
C ILE A 256 7.86 -5.03 13.63
N VAL A 257 6.64 -5.18 14.15
CA VAL A 257 6.00 -6.51 14.28
C VAL A 257 5.78 -7.16 12.92
N LEU A 258 5.24 -6.41 11.95
CA LEU A 258 5.03 -6.89 10.59
C LEU A 258 6.35 -7.24 9.89
N ALA A 259 7.41 -6.45 10.10
CA ALA A 259 8.74 -6.74 9.56
C ALA A 259 9.27 -8.07 10.08
N GLY A 260 9.19 -8.29 11.40
CA GLY A 260 9.58 -9.57 11.99
C GLY A 260 8.78 -10.75 11.44
N LEU A 261 7.44 -10.59 11.38
CA LEU A 261 6.55 -11.62 10.86
C LEU A 261 6.81 -11.90 9.36
N ALA A 262 6.98 -10.85 8.55
CA ALA A 262 7.28 -10.97 7.13
C ALA A 262 8.59 -11.73 6.90
N VAL A 263 9.66 -11.41 7.67
CA VAL A 263 10.94 -12.12 7.57
C VAL A 263 10.76 -13.62 7.88
N VAL A 264 10.07 -13.96 8.95
CA VAL A 264 9.87 -15.36 9.37
C VAL A 264 9.03 -16.12 8.34
N VAL A 265 7.86 -15.58 7.99
CA VAL A 265 6.92 -16.24 7.07
C VAL A 265 7.54 -16.39 5.68
N PHE A 266 8.17 -15.33 5.18
CA PHE A 266 8.79 -15.36 3.85
C PHE A 266 9.94 -16.37 3.79
N ARG A 267 10.80 -16.44 4.81
CA ARG A 267 11.89 -17.46 4.87
C ARG A 267 11.35 -18.89 4.91
N ILE A 268 10.26 -19.12 5.64
CA ILE A 268 9.61 -20.44 5.66
C ILE A 268 9.02 -20.76 4.29
N ALA A 269 8.32 -19.81 3.68
CA ALA A 269 7.75 -19.94 2.35
C ALA A 269 8.80 -20.20 1.29
N GLU A 270 9.91 -19.46 1.32
CA GLU A 270 11.05 -19.61 0.42
C GLU A 270 11.67 -21.01 0.52
N ARG A 271 11.92 -21.50 1.74
CA ARG A 271 12.45 -22.85 1.96
C ARG A 271 11.51 -23.92 1.39
N ARG A 272 10.20 -23.77 1.62
CA ARG A 272 9.19 -24.70 1.09
C ARG A 272 9.09 -24.64 -0.43
N ALA A 273 9.14 -23.44 -1.02
CA ALA A 273 9.09 -23.24 -2.46
C ALA A 273 10.31 -23.87 -3.15
N ARG A 274 11.51 -23.69 -2.59
CA ARG A 274 12.74 -24.34 -3.08
C ARG A 274 12.65 -25.88 -2.99
N ALA A 275 12.21 -26.41 -1.85
CA ALA A 275 12.09 -27.85 -1.64
C ALA A 275 11.07 -28.52 -2.57
N ARG A 276 10.04 -27.79 -3.01
CA ARG A 276 8.98 -28.28 -3.89
C ARG A 276 9.18 -27.93 -5.37
N GLY A 277 10.26 -27.25 -5.74
CA GLY A 277 10.52 -26.81 -7.12
C GLY A 277 9.55 -25.76 -7.66
N LEU A 278 8.87 -24.99 -6.75
CA LEU A 278 7.83 -24.04 -7.16
C LEU A 278 8.38 -22.75 -7.77
N LEU A 279 9.69 -22.53 -7.71
CA LEU A 279 10.33 -21.31 -8.22
C LEU A 279 10.37 -21.23 -9.76
N ASP A 280 10.36 -22.39 -10.41
CA ASP A 280 10.42 -22.53 -11.88
C ASP A 280 9.09 -23.03 -12.48
N MET A 281 8.06 -23.17 -11.64
CA MET A 281 6.78 -23.73 -12.05
C MET A 281 5.92 -22.64 -12.68
N GLN A 282 5.78 -22.67 -14.00
CA GLN A 282 4.80 -21.84 -14.72
C GLN A 282 3.46 -22.58 -14.75
N THR A 283 2.39 -21.88 -14.36
CA THR A 283 1.03 -22.47 -14.22
C THR A 283 0.00 -21.84 -15.16
N MET A 284 0.41 -20.85 -15.94
CA MET A 284 -0.47 -20.12 -16.89
C MET A 284 -0.56 -20.74 -18.27
N TYR A 285 0.07 -21.88 -18.54
CA TYR A 285 0.00 -22.58 -19.81
C TYR A 285 -0.69 -23.93 -19.68
#